data_457cb3bcc11efef1511ba26af512cd0b
#
_entry.id   457cb3bcc11efef1511ba26af512cd0b
#
_cell.length_a   1.000
_cell.length_b   1.000
_cell.length_c   1.000
_cell.angle_alpha   90.00
_cell.angle_beta   90.00
_cell.angle_gamma   90.00
#
_symmetry.space_group_name_H-M   'P 1'
#
loop_
_entity.id
_entity.type
_entity.pdbx_description
1 polymer ?
#
loop_
_entity_poly.entity_id
_entity_poly.type
_entity_poly.pdbx_seq_one_letter_code
_entity_poly.pdbx_strand_id
1 'polypeptide(L)'
;MYNNKGLVCHAEKALKDKTKYMWGGIYRPITESYIQQLRSIYGKTQYPESRVAELRKCIGKGCYGIDCVGLIKSYYWSGKEDGGRGSKYYGKAGFPDVNANMMFAAARKKGTIDALPEIPGVILYSKTNPHVGVYAGGGMVIESTLGKRGDGVVKTRVADWSGWTHWFCCPYIEYEEEKAESGAIVKAGDKVKIKASALFYSGSKIKIPDFCKGRAYTVQKVSGDRLLLKEIYSWISVNDTESVTK
;
A
#
# COMPACT_ATOMS: atom_id res chain seq x y z
N MET A 1 -6.33 -17.21 -1.88
CA MET A 1 -5.22 -16.97 -0.96
C MET A 1 -5.10 -15.47 -0.78
N TYR A 2 -4.87 -14.98 0.46
CA TYR A 2 -4.76 -13.53 0.70
C TYR A 2 -3.31 -13.11 0.46
N ASN A 3 -3.11 -12.19 -0.49
CA ASN A 3 -1.77 -11.76 -0.91
C ASN A 3 -1.64 -10.23 -0.95
N ASN A 4 -0.42 -9.75 -1.16
CA ASN A 4 -0.09 -8.33 -1.20
C ASN A 4 -0.83 -7.56 -2.32
N LYS A 5 -0.99 -8.16 -3.51
CA LYS A 5 -1.71 -7.52 -4.64
C LYS A 5 -3.19 -7.34 -4.31
N GLY A 6 -3.81 -8.38 -3.74
CA GLY A 6 -5.19 -8.30 -3.27
C GLY A 6 -5.39 -7.27 -2.16
N LEU A 7 -4.39 -7.10 -1.26
CA LEU A 7 -4.44 -6.04 -0.24
C LEU A 7 -4.42 -4.64 -0.87
N VAL A 8 -3.60 -4.41 -1.90
CA VAL A 8 -3.61 -3.13 -2.64
C VAL A 8 -4.96 -2.91 -3.31
N CYS A 9 -5.51 -3.91 -4.00
CA CYS A 9 -6.85 -3.80 -4.62
C CYS A 9 -7.94 -3.48 -3.58
N HIS A 10 -7.87 -4.08 -2.39
CA HIS A 10 -8.80 -3.78 -1.29
C HIS A 10 -8.66 -2.33 -0.81
N ALA A 11 -7.44 -1.84 -0.62
CA ALA A 11 -7.18 -0.46 -0.22
C ALA A 11 -7.64 0.55 -1.30
N GLU A 12 -7.41 0.24 -2.58
CA GLU A 12 -7.89 1.05 -3.71
C GLU A 12 -9.44 1.06 -3.80
N LYS A 13 -10.11 -0.03 -3.44
CA LYS A 13 -11.57 -0.05 -3.31
C LYS A 13 -12.02 0.87 -2.19
N ALA A 14 -11.42 0.76 -1.01
CA ALA A 14 -11.75 1.60 0.14
C ALA A 14 -11.52 3.10 -0.14
N LEU A 15 -10.53 3.43 -0.99
CA LEU A 15 -10.27 4.80 -1.45
C LEU A 15 -11.41 5.37 -2.31
N LYS A 16 -12.12 4.51 -3.08
CA LYS A 16 -13.25 4.93 -3.92
C LYS A 16 -14.55 5.06 -3.14
N ASP A 17 -14.65 4.40 -2.00
CA ASP A 17 -15.83 4.43 -1.14
C ASP A 17 -15.83 5.71 -0.26
N LYS A 18 -17.01 6.12 0.17
CA LYS A 18 -17.14 7.20 1.17
C LYS A 18 -16.71 6.66 2.53
N THR A 19 -15.53 7.01 2.98
CA THR A 19 -15.00 6.55 4.26
C THR A 19 -14.84 7.67 5.27
N LYS A 20 -14.86 7.31 6.54
CA LYS A 20 -14.52 8.17 7.69
C LYS A 20 -13.60 7.41 8.63
N TYR A 21 -12.59 8.11 9.16
CA TYR A 21 -11.75 7.52 10.17
C TYR A 21 -12.58 7.22 11.42
N MET A 22 -12.58 5.99 11.86
CA MET A 22 -13.21 5.56 13.12
C MET A 22 -12.22 4.68 13.89
N TRP A 23 -11.77 5.13 15.04
CA TRP A 23 -10.84 4.37 15.88
C TRP A 23 -11.41 3.00 16.22
N GLY A 24 -10.69 1.93 15.88
CA GLY A 24 -11.20 0.55 15.96
C GLY A 24 -12.18 0.16 14.86
N GLY A 25 -12.38 1.04 13.87
CA GLY A 25 -13.22 0.77 12.71
C GLY A 25 -12.60 -0.23 11.74
N ILE A 26 -13.42 -1.14 11.21
CA ILE A 26 -12.98 -2.25 10.35
C ILE A 26 -13.77 -2.32 9.04
N TYR A 27 -13.97 -1.18 8.40
CA TYR A 27 -14.65 -1.05 7.13
C TYR A 27 -16.11 -1.51 7.15
N ARG A 28 -16.87 -1.03 8.14
CA ARG A 28 -18.31 -1.29 8.28
C ARG A 28 -19.13 -0.03 8.00
N PRO A 29 -20.38 -0.18 7.53
CA PRO A 29 -21.31 0.95 7.40
C PRO A 29 -21.41 1.74 8.70
N ILE A 30 -21.40 3.05 8.60
CA ILE A 30 -21.58 3.93 9.77
C ILE A 30 -23.05 3.96 10.14
N THR A 31 -23.35 3.41 11.33
CA THR A 31 -24.67 3.39 11.94
C THR A 31 -24.58 3.93 13.37
N GLU A 32 -25.69 4.34 13.96
CA GLU A 32 -25.71 4.78 15.36
C GLU A 32 -25.20 3.67 16.29
N SER A 33 -25.65 2.43 16.08
CA SER A 33 -25.21 1.29 16.87
C SER A 33 -23.70 1.06 16.77
N TYR A 34 -23.11 1.21 15.57
CA TYR A 34 -21.68 1.05 15.38
C TYR A 34 -20.87 2.18 16.04
N ILE A 35 -21.34 3.42 15.94
CA ILE A 35 -20.74 4.55 16.65
C ILE A 35 -20.73 4.31 18.15
N GLN A 36 -21.88 3.92 18.74
CA GLN A 36 -22.01 3.68 20.16
C GLN A 36 -21.18 2.47 20.61
N GLN A 37 -21.14 1.40 19.82
CA GLN A 37 -20.29 0.24 20.09
C GLN A 37 -18.81 0.63 20.23
N LEU A 38 -18.28 1.35 19.26
CA LEU A 38 -16.87 1.76 19.29
C LEU A 38 -16.60 2.79 20.40
N ARG A 39 -17.54 3.71 20.63
CA ARG A 39 -17.45 4.66 21.72
C ARG A 39 -17.45 3.98 23.10
N SER A 40 -18.24 2.94 23.30
CA SER A 40 -18.26 2.20 24.57
C SER A 40 -16.93 1.45 24.81
N ILE A 41 -16.27 0.99 23.76
CA ILE A 41 -14.99 0.27 23.84
C ILE A 41 -13.80 1.23 24.04
N TYR A 42 -13.75 2.33 23.28
CA TYR A 42 -12.59 3.22 23.21
C TYR A 42 -12.74 4.52 23.97
N GLY A 43 -13.94 4.79 24.53
CA GLY A 43 -14.21 5.92 25.39
C GLY A 43 -14.39 7.27 24.69
N LYS A 44 -14.70 8.29 25.50
CA LYS A 44 -14.97 9.66 25.03
C LYS A 44 -13.72 10.36 24.47
N THR A 45 -12.52 9.93 24.85
CA THR A 45 -11.28 10.49 24.33
C THR A 45 -11.13 10.23 22.83
N GLN A 46 -11.44 9.02 22.37
CA GLN A 46 -11.41 8.67 20.94
C GLN A 46 -12.68 9.08 20.20
N TYR A 47 -13.80 9.17 20.94
CA TYR A 47 -15.12 9.55 20.42
C TYR A 47 -15.71 10.71 21.23
N PRO A 48 -15.09 11.93 21.18
CA PRO A 48 -15.71 13.11 21.79
C PRO A 48 -17.02 13.46 21.08
N GLU A 49 -17.88 14.24 21.73
CA GLU A 49 -19.21 14.59 21.18
C GLU A 49 -19.13 15.21 19.77
N SER A 50 -18.11 16.04 19.53
CA SER A 50 -17.86 16.62 18.20
C SER A 50 -17.63 15.54 17.13
N ARG A 51 -16.81 14.52 17.46
CA ARG A 51 -16.55 13.41 16.51
C ARG A 51 -17.81 12.59 16.28
N VAL A 52 -18.56 12.26 17.34
CA VAL A 52 -19.84 11.54 17.23
C VAL A 52 -20.81 12.32 16.33
N ALA A 53 -20.93 13.63 16.52
CA ALA A 53 -21.79 14.47 15.70
C ALA A 53 -21.39 14.45 14.21
N GLU A 54 -20.08 14.48 13.91
CA GLU A 54 -19.60 14.37 12.52
C GLU A 54 -19.91 13.01 11.90
N LEU A 55 -19.72 11.92 12.66
CA LEU A 55 -20.01 10.56 12.17
C LEU A 55 -21.51 10.35 11.94
N ARG A 56 -22.38 10.92 12.80
CA ARG A 56 -23.83 10.88 12.61
C ARG A 56 -24.31 11.48 11.29
N LYS A 57 -23.61 12.51 10.78
CA LYS A 57 -23.90 13.09 9.45
C LYS A 57 -23.72 12.10 8.30
N CYS A 58 -23.02 11.00 8.54
CA CYS A 58 -22.75 9.95 7.55
C CYS A 58 -23.77 8.80 7.56
N ILE A 59 -24.63 8.70 8.60
CA ILE A 59 -25.63 7.65 8.72
C ILE A 59 -26.60 7.73 7.53
N GLY A 60 -26.89 6.58 6.92
CA GLY A 60 -27.78 6.48 5.76
C GLY A 60 -27.20 7.00 4.42
N LYS A 61 -25.93 7.48 4.40
CA LYS A 61 -25.30 8.06 3.20
C LYS A 61 -24.29 7.13 2.52
N GLY A 62 -24.28 5.84 2.87
CA GLY A 62 -23.35 4.85 2.30
C GLY A 62 -21.90 5.07 2.73
N CYS A 63 -21.66 5.64 3.90
CA CYS A 63 -20.33 5.85 4.44
C CYS A 63 -19.88 4.66 5.28
N TYR A 64 -18.57 4.39 5.27
CA TYR A 64 -17.92 3.32 6.02
C TYR A 64 -16.94 3.88 7.05
N GLY A 65 -16.94 3.26 8.24
CA GLY A 65 -16.01 3.59 9.32
C GLY A 65 -14.81 2.65 9.32
N ILE A 66 -13.59 3.23 9.33
CA ILE A 66 -12.36 2.46 9.18
C ILE A 66 -11.19 3.17 9.86
N ASP A 67 -10.32 2.46 10.59
CA ASP A 67 -9.03 2.98 11.06
C ASP A 67 -7.86 2.48 10.22
N CYS A 68 -6.64 2.89 10.59
CA CYS A 68 -5.44 2.55 9.83
C CYS A 68 -5.18 1.03 9.79
N VAL A 69 -5.32 0.34 10.91
CA VAL A 69 -5.14 -1.12 10.99
C VAL A 69 -6.37 -1.84 10.46
N GLY A 70 -7.55 -1.26 10.64
CA GLY A 70 -8.81 -1.76 10.12
C GLY A 70 -8.82 -1.85 8.60
N LEU A 71 -8.12 -0.95 7.89
CA LEU A 71 -7.93 -1.03 6.45
C LEU A 71 -7.24 -2.33 6.03
N ILE A 72 -6.26 -2.79 6.79
CA ILE A 72 -5.52 -4.01 6.51
C ILE A 72 -6.31 -5.24 6.96
N LYS A 73 -6.85 -5.22 8.18
CA LYS A 73 -7.64 -6.33 8.73
C LYS A 73 -8.90 -6.62 7.91
N SER A 74 -9.57 -5.57 7.45
CA SER A 74 -10.81 -5.71 6.69
C SER A 74 -10.60 -6.42 5.36
N TYR A 75 -9.41 -6.39 4.78
CA TYR A 75 -9.07 -7.19 3.61
C TYR A 75 -9.35 -8.69 3.86
N TYR A 76 -9.02 -9.16 5.05
CA TYR A 76 -9.25 -10.56 5.43
C TYR A 76 -10.66 -10.80 5.96
N TRP A 77 -11.22 -9.85 6.70
CA TRP A 77 -12.49 -10.04 7.42
C TRP A 77 -13.71 -9.63 6.60
N SER A 78 -13.65 -8.58 5.78
CA SER A 78 -14.80 -8.04 5.03
C SER A 78 -15.22 -8.88 3.82
N GLY A 79 -14.37 -9.78 3.35
CA GLY A 79 -14.74 -10.77 2.32
C GLY A 79 -15.69 -11.86 2.80
N LYS A 80 -16.12 -11.77 4.06
CA LYS A 80 -17.05 -12.67 4.74
C LYS A 80 -18.29 -11.85 5.14
N GLU A 81 -19.47 -12.42 4.98
CA GLU A 81 -20.68 -11.83 5.56
C GLU A 81 -20.39 -11.49 7.01
N ASP A 82 -20.65 -10.24 7.40
CA ASP A 82 -20.42 -9.76 8.76
C ASP A 82 -18.98 -9.93 9.31
N GLY A 83 -17.96 -9.55 8.55
CA GLY A 83 -16.54 -9.64 8.95
C GLY A 83 -16.14 -8.78 10.16
N GLY A 84 -17.08 -8.06 10.78
CA GLY A 84 -16.83 -7.14 11.86
C GLY A 84 -16.64 -7.76 13.25
N ARG A 85 -16.41 -6.89 14.26
CA ARG A 85 -16.34 -7.28 15.67
C ARG A 85 -17.66 -7.95 16.07
N GLY A 86 -17.58 -9.17 16.65
CA GLY A 86 -18.72 -10.04 16.91
C GLY A 86 -18.97 -11.08 15.82
N SER A 87 -18.39 -10.93 14.63
CA SER A 87 -18.40 -11.94 13.59
C SER A 87 -17.62 -13.19 14.01
N LYS A 88 -18.05 -14.37 13.51
CA LYS A 88 -17.29 -15.61 13.66
C LYS A 88 -15.89 -15.57 13.06
N TYR A 89 -15.60 -14.61 12.19
CA TYR A 89 -14.30 -14.41 11.53
C TYR A 89 -13.39 -13.42 12.25
N TYR A 90 -13.93 -12.63 13.19
CA TYR A 90 -13.16 -11.63 13.91
C TYR A 90 -12.04 -12.28 14.74
N GLY A 91 -10.79 -11.82 14.50
CA GLY A 91 -9.61 -12.34 15.20
C GLY A 91 -9.29 -13.81 14.95
N LYS A 92 -9.95 -14.46 14.00
CA LYS A 92 -9.82 -15.90 13.69
C LYS A 92 -9.21 -16.10 12.29
N ALA A 93 -9.04 -17.37 11.96
CA ALA A 93 -8.68 -17.82 10.61
C ALA A 93 -7.39 -17.20 10.06
N GLY A 94 -6.38 -17.04 10.92
CA GLY A 94 -5.03 -16.64 10.52
C GLY A 94 -4.76 -15.12 10.52
N PHE A 95 -5.77 -14.27 10.76
CA PHE A 95 -5.55 -12.83 10.94
C PHE A 95 -6.07 -12.39 12.33
N PRO A 96 -5.18 -12.29 13.34
CA PRO A 96 -5.58 -11.93 14.70
C PRO A 96 -5.98 -10.44 14.82
N ASP A 97 -6.69 -10.11 15.89
CA ASP A 97 -6.99 -8.71 16.22
C ASP A 97 -5.77 -8.06 16.89
N VAL A 98 -4.93 -7.48 16.06
CA VAL A 98 -3.68 -6.81 16.46
C VAL A 98 -3.74 -5.30 16.17
N ASN A 99 -3.00 -4.51 16.93
CA ASN A 99 -2.76 -3.10 16.63
C ASN A 99 -1.51 -2.93 15.74
N ALA A 100 -1.21 -1.68 15.35
CA ALA A 100 -0.08 -1.35 14.47
C ALA A 100 1.27 -1.85 15.03
N ASN A 101 1.51 -1.65 16.33
CA ASN A 101 2.76 -2.07 16.98
C ASN A 101 2.89 -3.60 17.01
N MET A 102 1.81 -4.31 17.33
CA MET A 102 1.80 -5.77 17.38
C MET A 102 2.01 -6.36 15.98
N MET A 103 1.41 -5.77 14.95
CA MET A 103 1.58 -6.19 13.55
C MET A 103 3.04 -6.01 13.12
N PHE A 104 3.64 -4.84 13.42
CA PHE A 104 5.04 -4.57 13.13
C PHE A 104 5.98 -5.50 13.92
N ALA A 105 5.68 -5.77 15.20
CA ALA A 105 6.47 -6.66 16.04
C ALA A 105 6.51 -8.09 15.47
N ALA A 106 5.34 -8.60 15.02
CA ALA A 106 5.20 -9.95 14.46
C ALA A 106 5.83 -10.11 13.07
N ALA A 107 6.13 -9.02 12.37
CA ALA A 107 6.68 -9.06 11.02
C ALA A 107 8.13 -9.59 11.01
N ARG A 108 8.38 -10.58 10.14
CA ARG A 108 9.71 -11.16 9.93
C ARG A 108 10.56 -10.36 8.95
N LYS A 109 9.97 -9.83 7.89
CA LYS A 109 10.62 -9.00 6.85
C LYS A 109 10.21 -7.55 7.06
N LYS A 110 11.15 -6.71 7.48
CA LYS A 110 10.94 -5.29 7.78
C LYS A 110 12.25 -4.52 7.69
N GLY A 111 12.16 -3.20 7.53
CA GLY A 111 13.32 -2.30 7.45
C GLY A 111 12.94 -0.86 7.74
N THR A 112 13.92 0.04 7.68
CA THR A 112 13.73 1.48 7.78
C THR A 112 13.11 2.04 6.48
N ILE A 113 12.52 3.20 6.55
CA ILE A 113 11.78 3.78 5.41
C ILE A 113 12.67 4.06 4.20
N ASP A 114 13.95 4.40 4.43
CA ASP A 114 14.95 4.66 3.39
C ASP A 114 15.29 3.41 2.58
N ALA A 115 15.03 2.23 3.13
CA ALA A 115 15.18 0.94 2.45
C ALA A 115 13.83 0.37 1.99
N LEU A 116 12.81 1.21 1.78
CA LEU A 116 11.50 0.79 1.30
C LEU A 116 11.63 0.07 -0.05
N PRO A 117 11.24 -1.21 -0.13
CA PRO A 117 11.26 -1.94 -1.39
C PRO A 117 10.10 -1.48 -2.30
N GLU A 118 10.31 -1.54 -3.61
CA GLU A 118 9.26 -1.27 -4.59
C GLU A 118 8.35 -2.51 -4.74
N ILE A 119 7.72 -2.91 -3.62
CA ILE A 119 6.80 -4.05 -3.55
C ILE A 119 5.43 -3.55 -3.09
N PRO A 120 4.44 -3.41 -3.99
CA PRO A 120 3.09 -3.03 -3.59
C PRO A 120 2.52 -3.99 -2.55
N GLY A 121 1.82 -3.44 -1.55
CA GLY A 121 1.22 -4.19 -0.45
C GLY A 121 2.13 -4.38 0.77
N VAL A 122 3.41 -3.93 0.75
CA VAL A 122 4.14 -3.76 2.01
C VAL A 122 3.47 -2.67 2.85
N ILE A 123 3.59 -2.79 4.15
CA ILE A 123 2.97 -1.86 5.09
C ILE A 123 3.99 -0.82 5.52
N LEU A 124 3.64 0.44 5.37
CA LEU A 124 4.39 1.53 5.99
C LEU A 124 3.98 1.67 7.45
N TYR A 125 4.93 2.00 8.31
CA TYR A 125 4.72 2.10 9.73
C TYR A 125 5.40 3.34 10.33
N SER A 126 4.64 4.05 11.16
CA SER A 126 5.13 5.13 12.01
C SER A 126 5.32 4.60 13.43
N LYS A 127 6.56 4.65 13.93
CA LYS A 127 6.90 4.20 15.29
C LYS A 127 6.56 5.26 16.34
N THR A 128 6.79 6.52 16.03
CA THR A 128 6.59 7.64 16.96
C THR A 128 5.11 7.89 17.27
N ASN A 129 4.28 7.77 16.24
CA ASN A 129 2.83 7.85 16.36
C ASN A 129 2.26 6.60 15.66
N PRO A 130 1.99 5.52 16.42
CA PRO A 130 1.66 4.22 15.85
C PRO A 130 0.57 4.28 14.79
N HIS A 131 0.98 4.17 13.54
CA HIS A 131 0.13 4.30 12.37
C HIS A 131 0.63 3.41 11.25
N VAL A 132 -0.28 2.95 10.38
CA VAL A 132 0.06 2.10 9.24
C VAL A 132 -0.66 2.55 7.98
N GLY A 133 -0.03 2.26 6.84
CA GLY A 133 -0.59 2.45 5.51
C GLY A 133 -0.13 1.35 4.56
N VAL A 134 -0.88 1.11 3.52
CA VAL A 134 -0.58 0.12 2.47
C VAL A 134 0.20 0.81 1.36
N TYR A 135 1.43 0.41 1.12
CA TYR A 135 2.22 0.90 -0.01
C TYR A 135 1.59 0.45 -1.33
N ALA A 136 1.29 1.38 -2.20
CA ALA A 136 0.62 1.11 -3.47
C ALA A 136 1.60 1.00 -4.66
N GLY A 137 2.91 1.16 -4.41
CA GLY A 137 3.93 1.29 -5.44
C GLY A 137 4.12 2.73 -5.91
N GLY A 138 5.23 2.99 -6.62
CA GLY A 138 5.52 4.30 -7.20
C GLY A 138 5.61 5.45 -6.18
N GLY A 139 6.05 5.17 -4.95
CA GLY A 139 6.14 6.16 -3.89
C GLY A 139 4.78 6.58 -3.30
N MET A 140 3.70 5.83 -3.54
CA MET A 140 2.35 6.13 -3.06
C MET A 140 1.95 5.22 -1.91
N VAL A 141 1.18 5.76 -0.96
CA VAL A 141 0.61 5.01 0.18
C VAL A 141 -0.89 5.28 0.28
N ILE A 142 -1.65 4.24 0.60
CA ILE A 142 -3.08 4.33 0.92
C ILE A 142 -3.22 4.06 2.42
N GLU A 143 -3.78 5.01 3.13
CA GLU A 143 -3.94 4.97 4.59
C GLU A 143 -5.33 5.43 5.01
N SER A 144 -5.83 4.96 6.14
CA SER A 144 -6.97 5.61 6.78
C SER A 144 -6.45 6.52 7.88
N THR A 145 -6.75 7.81 7.80
CA THR A 145 -6.18 8.85 8.69
C THR A 145 -7.24 9.84 9.14
N LEU A 146 -6.95 10.56 10.23
CA LEU A 146 -7.72 11.70 10.71
C LEU A 146 -6.79 12.88 10.99
N GLY A 147 -7.00 13.99 10.32
CA GLY A 147 -6.20 15.20 10.50
C GLY A 147 -5.91 15.92 9.18
N LYS A 148 -4.73 16.56 9.09
CA LYS A 148 -4.34 17.39 7.93
C LYS A 148 -4.35 16.64 6.59
N ARG A 149 -4.09 15.34 6.60
CA ARG A 149 -4.06 14.52 5.38
C ARG A 149 -5.44 14.04 4.93
N GLY A 150 -6.45 14.10 5.80
CA GLY A 150 -7.83 13.72 5.48
C GLY A 150 -8.62 13.18 6.66
N ASP A 151 -9.82 12.68 6.38
CA ASP A 151 -10.70 12.00 7.33
C ASP A 151 -11.29 10.76 6.64
N GLY A 152 -10.67 9.61 6.83
CA GLY A 152 -10.97 8.35 6.17
C GLY A 152 -9.81 7.84 5.32
N VAL A 153 -10.10 7.07 4.28
CA VAL A 153 -9.08 6.50 3.40
C VAL A 153 -8.63 7.53 2.37
N VAL A 154 -7.32 7.74 2.30
CA VAL A 154 -6.67 8.67 1.39
C VAL A 154 -5.47 8.02 0.71
N LYS A 155 -5.07 8.54 -0.45
CA LYS A 155 -3.84 8.15 -1.14
C LYS A 155 -2.91 9.36 -1.20
N THR A 156 -1.72 9.23 -0.62
CA THR A 156 -0.73 10.30 -0.52
C THR A 156 0.64 9.81 -1.00
N ARG A 157 1.57 10.72 -1.23
CA ARG A 157 2.97 10.31 -1.46
C ARG A 157 3.63 9.98 -0.12
N VAL A 158 4.46 8.97 -0.10
CA VAL A 158 5.27 8.61 1.08
C VAL A 158 6.08 9.82 1.56
N ALA A 159 6.62 10.60 0.63
CA ALA A 159 7.42 11.79 0.91
C ALA A 159 6.62 12.97 1.52
N ASP A 160 5.28 12.96 1.44
CA ASP A 160 4.45 14.06 1.97
C ASP A 160 4.33 14.01 3.51
N TRP A 161 4.78 12.93 4.13
CA TRP A 161 4.76 12.79 5.58
C TRP A 161 6.03 12.15 6.14
N SER A 162 6.82 12.92 6.86
CA SER A 162 8.06 12.47 7.52
C SER A 162 7.84 11.50 8.70
N GLY A 163 6.59 11.23 9.07
CA GLY A 163 6.25 10.31 10.15
C GLY A 163 6.41 8.83 9.80
N TRP A 164 6.52 8.48 8.51
CA TRP A 164 6.86 7.11 8.12
C TRP A 164 8.30 6.81 8.53
N THR A 165 8.49 5.80 9.36
CA THR A 165 9.82 5.44 9.90
C THR A 165 10.31 4.08 9.43
N HIS A 166 9.39 3.16 9.15
CA HIS A 166 9.69 1.78 8.77
C HIS A 166 8.71 1.27 7.72
N TRP A 167 9.05 0.15 7.14
CA TRP A 167 8.18 -0.69 6.34
C TRP A 167 8.24 -2.14 6.84
N PHE A 168 7.22 -2.93 6.54
CA PHE A 168 7.22 -4.37 6.83
C PHE A 168 6.26 -5.15 5.92
N CYS A 169 6.55 -6.43 5.74
CA CYS A 169 5.60 -7.37 5.15
C CYS A 169 4.58 -7.79 6.21
N CYS A 170 3.29 -7.61 5.93
CA CYS A 170 2.23 -8.05 6.82
C CYS A 170 2.35 -9.57 7.07
N PRO A 171 2.49 -10.04 8.33
CA PRO A 171 2.78 -11.44 8.61
C PRO A 171 1.60 -12.39 8.35
N TYR A 172 0.44 -11.86 7.99
CA TYR A 172 -0.82 -12.60 7.86
C TYR A 172 -1.32 -12.73 6.42
N ILE A 173 -0.53 -12.25 5.45
CA ILE A 173 -0.80 -12.40 4.02
C ILE A 173 0.43 -12.95 3.32
N GLU A 174 0.24 -13.55 2.16
CA GLU A 174 1.35 -13.96 1.32
C GLU A 174 1.84 -12.80 0.49
N TYR A 175 3.14 -12.68 0.40
CA TYR A 175 3.78 -11.82 -0.56
C TYR A 175 4.16 -12.66 -1.76
N GLU A 176 3.35 -12.52 -2.81
CA GLU A 176 3.88 -12.79 -4.12
C GLU A 176 5.00 -11.75 -4.27
N GLU A 177 6.24 -12.21 -4.12
CA GLU A 177 7.32 -11.47 -4.75
C GLU A 177 6.78 -11.26 -6.17
N GLU A 178 6.68 -9.99 -6.63
CA GLU A 178 6.73 -9.87 -8.08
C GLU A 178 7.90 -10.77 -8.41
N LYS A 179 7.62 -11.91 -9.00
CA LYS A 179 8.63 -12.54 -9.82
C LYS A 179 9.01 -11.35 -10.69
N ALA A 180 10.08 -10.69 -10.34
CA ALA A 180 10.81 -9.89 -11.30
C ALA A 180 10.75 -10.82 -12.45
N GLU A 181 9.78 -10.57 -13.43
CA GLU A 181 9.56 -11.49 -14.54
C GLU A 181 10.93 -11.98 -14.77
N SER A 182 11.19 -13.29 -14.51
CA SER A 182 12.54 -13.76 -14.31
C SER A 182 13.22 -13.32 -15.56
N GLY A 183 13.58 -12.07 -15.51
CA GLY A 183 14.16 -11.37 -16.63
C GLY A 183 15.38 -12.21 -16.81
N ALA A 184 15.33 -13.05 -17.79
CA ALA A 184 16.46 -13.87 -18.22
C ALA A 184 17.64 -12.95 -18.00
N ILE A 185 18.56 -13.31 -17.03
CA ILE A 185 19.58 -12.43 -16.50
C ILE A 185 20.11 -11.65 -17.70
N VAL A 186 19.65 -10.39 -17.83
CA VAL A 186 19.91 -9.59 -19.03
C VAL A 186 21.42 -9.43 -19.10
N LYS A 187 22.01 -9.89 -20.19
CA LYS A 187 23.46 -9.90 -20.42
C LYS A 187 23.82 -8.89 -21.51
N ALA A 188 25.05 -8.51 -21.55
CA ALA A 188 25.58 -7.78 -22.70
C ALA A 188 25.33 -8.60 -23.98
N GLY A 189 24.79 -7.96 -25.01
CA GLY A 189 24.36 -8.59 -26.26
C GLY A 189 22.84 -8.88 -26.34
N ASP A 190 22.13 -8.94 -25.24
CA ASP A 190 20.69 -9.13 -25.25
C ASP A 190 19.94 -7.92 -25.80
N LYS A 191 18.73 -8.13 -26.29
CA LYS A 191 17.83 -7.05 -26.73
C LYS A 191 16.75 -6.80 -25.69
N VAL A 192 16.54 -5.52 -25.37
CA VAL A 192 15.48 -5.06 -24.48
C VAL A 192 14.69 -3.92 -25.13
N LYS A 193 13.41 -3.78 -24.75
CA LYS A 193 12.61 -2.59 -25.10
C LYS A 193 12.48 -1.69 -23.88
N ILE A 194 12.49 -0.38 -24.08
CA ILE A 194 12.15 0.59 -23.04
C ILE A 194 10.63 0.59 -22.88
N LYS A 195 10.14 0.38 -21.66
CA LYS A 195 8.71 0.41 -21.35
C LYS A 195 8.10 1.79 -21.64
N ALA A 196 6.83 1.82 -22.05
CA ALA A 196 6.09 3.07 -22.24
C ALA A 196 5.98 3.90 -20.94
N SER A 197 5.97 3.24 -19.79
CA SER A 197 5.90 3.84 -18.44
C SER A 197 7.23 4.44 -17.97
N ALA A 198 8.36 4.15 -18.62
CA ALA A 198 9.68 4.67 -18.23
C ALA A 198 9.73 6.19 -18.38
N LEU A 199 10.16 6.90 -17.33
CA LEU A 199 10.12 8.36 -17.30
C LEU A 199 11.50 9.01 -17.48
N PHE A 200 12.54 8.47 -16.83
CA PHE A 200 13.86 9.08 -16.76
C PHE A 200 14.97 8.07 -17.07
N TYR A 201 16.06 8.55 -17.66
CA TYR A 201 17.30 7.78 -17.74
C TYR A 201 17.84 7.49 -16.34
N SER A 202 18.33 6.26 -16.12
CA SER A 202 18.79 5.81 -14.82
C SER A 202 19.90 6.68 -14.24
N GLY A 203 19.69 7.18 -13.01
CA GLY A 203 20.64 8.07 -12.33
C GLY A 203 20.60 9.51 -12.83
N SER A 204 19.60 9.94 -13.61
CA SER A 204 19.47 11.30 -14.11
C SER A 204 18.05 11.87 -13.96
N LYS A 205 17.91 13.19 -14.11
CA LYS A 205 16.63 13.89 -14.22
C LYS A 205 16.19 14.12 -15.68
N ILE A 206 16.91 13.54 -16.63
CA ILE A 206 16.63 13.69 -18.06
C ILE A 206 15.50 12.73 -18.44
N LYS A 207 14.40 13.26 -18.97
CA LYS A 207 13.27 12.44 -19.44
C LYS A 207 13.65 11.61 -20.65
N ILE A 208 13.16 10.38 -20.69
CA ILE A 208 13.28 9.52 -21.86
C ILE A 208 12.27 10.01 -22.91
N PRO A 209 12.73 10.41 -24.10
CA PRO A 209 11.84 10.83 -25.18
C PRO A 209 10.90 9.69 -25.60
N ASP A 210 9.67 10.03 -25.97
CA ASP A 210 8.66 9.02 -26.32
C ASP A 210 9.07 8.18 -27.54
N PHE A 211 9.82 8.75 -28.48
CA PHE A 211 10.33 8.01 -29.64
C PHE A 211 11.36 6.93 -29.27
N CYS A 212 11.94 6.97 -28.06
CA CYS A 212 12.81 5.91 -27.54
C CYS A 212 12.04 4.74 -26.95
N LYS A 213 10.79 4.95 -26.56
CA LYS A 213 9.97 3.94 -25.89
C LYS A 213 9.41 2.92 -26.88
N GLY A 214 9.24 1.68 -26.44
CA GLY A 214 8.72 0.58 -27.26
C GLY A 214 9.68 0.06 -28.34
N ARG A 215 10.87 0.66 -28.49
CA ARG A 215 11.89 0.20 -29.43
C ARG A 215 12.84 -0.80 -28.76
N ALA A 216 13.38 -1.73 -29.55
CA ALA A 216 14.37 -2.70 -29.12
C ALA A 216 15.78 -2.08 -29.20
N TYR A 217 16.55 -2.27 -28.13
CA TYR A 217 17.94 -1.82 -27.99
C TYR A 217 18.82 -2.98 -27.57
N THR A 218 20.08 -2.95 -27.99
CA THR A 218 21.09 -3.93 -27.58
C THR A 218 21.74 -3.49 -26.26
N VAL A 219 21.77 -4.36 -25.28
CA VAL A 219 22.49 -4.13 -24.02
C VAL A 219 23.99 -4.21 -24.28
N GLN A 220 24.69 -3.09 -24.10
CA GLN A 220 26.13 -3.02 -24.23
C GLN A 220 26.85 -3.44 -22.94
N LYS A 221 26.30 -3.04 -21.79
CA LYS A 221 26.89 -3.30 -20.47
C LYS A 221 25.79 -3.38 -19.42
N VAL A 222 25.99 -4.25 -18.43
CA VAL A 222 25.16 -4.36 -17.22
C VAL A 222 25.96 -3.89 -16.01
N SER A 223 25.37 -3.07 -15.13
CA SER A 223 25.97 -2.60 -13.88
C SER A 223 24.91 -2.50 -12.79
N GLY A 224 24.84 -3.52 -11.92
CA GLY A 224 23.76 -3.67 -10.93
C GLY A 224 22.40 -3.78 -11.62
N ASP A 225 21.48 -2.89 -11.27
CA ASP A 225 20.14 -2.78 -11.83
C ASP A 225 20.05 -1.91 -13.10
N ARG A 226 21.20 -1.54 -13.71
CA ARG A 226 21.26 -0.63 -14.85
C ARG A 226 21.83 -1.29 -16.09
N LEU A 227 21.21 -1.00 -17.23
CA LEU A 227 21.61 -1.44 -18.56
C LEU A 227 22.09 -0.24 -19.37
N LEU A 228 23.30 -0.29 -19.90
CA LEU A 228 23.76 0.65 -20.92
C LEU A 228 23.29 0.18 -22.29
N LEU A 229 22.46 0.97 -22.95
CA LEU A 229 21.91 0.64 -24.27
C LEU A 229 22.81 1.19 -25.38
N LYS A 230 23.25 0.31 -26.28
CA LYS A 230 24.27 0.59 -27.31
C LYS A 230 23.85 1.72 -28.25
N GLU A 231 22.62 1.68 -28.74
CA GLU A 231 22.14 2.56 -29.81
C GLU A 231 21.91 4.02 -29.36
N ILE A 232 21.67 4.20 -28.07
CA ILE A 232 21.38 5.54 -27.48
C ILE A 232 22.40 5.95 -26.43
N TYR A 233 23.38 5.10 -26.14
CA TYR A 233 24.48 5.31 -25.19
C TYR A 233 24.01 5.85 -23.83
N SER A 234 22.90 5.32 -23.35
CA SER A 234 22.25 5.80 -22.13
C SER A 234 21.93 4.65 -21.18
N TRP A 235 21.99 4.93 -19.86
CA TRP A 235 21.66 3.98 -18.83
C TRP A 235 20.17 3.98 -18.56
N ILE A 236 19.56 2.78 -18.56
CA ILE A 236 18.15 2.54 -18.21
C ILE A 236 18.12 1.58 -17.03
N SER A 237 17.15 1.73 -16.12
CA SER A 237 16.89 0.70 -15.10
C SER A 237 16.38 -0.57 -15.75
N VAL A 238 16.81 -1.73 -15.26
CA VAL A 238 16.25 -3.05 -15.65
C VAL A 238 14.72 -3.04 -15.50
N ASN A 239 14.21 -2.39 -14.46
CA ASN A 239 12.78 -2.28 -14.19
C ASN A 239 12.00 -1.48 -15.25
N ASP A 240 12.68 -0.60 -15.99
CA ASP A 240 12.14 0.20 -17.07
C ASP A 240 12.26 -0.48 -18.44
N THR A 241 12.68 -1.72 -18.47
CA THR A 241 12.83 -2.52 -19.70
C THR A 241 12.01 -3.80 -19.67
N GLU A 242 11.72 -4.33 -20.83
CA GLU A 242 11.15 -5.65 -21.07
C GLU A 242 12.04 -6.43 -22.04
N SER A 243 12.17 -7.74 -21.81
CA SER A 243 12.96 -8.62 -22.70
C SER A 243 12.28 -8.74 -24.06
N VAL A 244 13.06 -8.69 -25.13
CA VAL A 244 12.57 -9.06 -26.47
C VAL A 244 12.75 -10.55 -26.61
N THR A 245 11.64 -11.32 -26.53
CA THR A 245 11.65 -12.74 -26.83
C THR A 245 12.09 -12.94 -28.28
N LYS A 246 13.04 -13.87 -28.49
CA LYS A 246 13.49 -14.25 -29.83
C LYS A 246 12.37 -14.94 -30.59
#